data_c701a753a976e79c6e952bf36688df58
#
_entry.id   c701a753a976e79c6e952bf36688df58
#
_cell.length_a   1.000
_cell.length_b   1.000
_cell.length_c   1.000
_cell.angle_alpha   90.00
_cell.angle_beta   90.00
_cell.angle_gamma   90.00
#
_symmetry.space_group_name_H-M   'P 1'
#
loop_
_entity.id
_entity.type
_entity.pdbx_description
1 polymer ?
#
loop_
_entity_poly.entity_id
_entity_poly.type
_entity_poly.pdbx_seq_one_letter_code
_entity_poly.pdbx_strand_id
1 'polypeptide(L)'
;MDSMYDVLLQLPLFQGVSRMKMSEIIEKTRFHFLKYQDNEIIAHRGEECTHMKFIVSGSARSELKNISGKIRVSETLHAPNILYPNHLFGRNTTYPCEVTAKENCGIMQIDKQSFVNLIQQSPI
;
A
#
# COMPACT_ATOMS: atom_id res chain seq x y z
N MET A 1 -16.22 -13.66 -8.67
CA MET A 1 -14.88 -13.11 -8.88
C MET A 1 -14.52 -12.18 -7.74
N ASP A 2 -13.47 -12.52 -7.07
CA ASP A 2 -12.99 -11.61 -6.03
C ASP A 2 -12.54 -10.34 -6.70
N SER A 3 -13.39 -9.39 -6.64
CA SER A 3 -13.03 -8.11 -7.19
C SER A 3 -12.09 -7.41 -6.24
N MET A 4 -11.40 -6.47 -6.77
CA MET A 4 -10.61 -5.55 -6.01
C MET A 4 -11.42 -4.92 -4.88
N TYR A 5 -12.72 -4.74 -5.08
CA TYR A 5 -13.61 -4.18 -4.07
C TYR A 5 -13.62 -5.02 -2.79
N ASP A 6 -13.67 -6.35 -2.95
CA ASP A 6 -13.70 -7.25 -1.79
C ASP A 6 -12.38 -7.19 -1.02
N VAL A 7 -11.28 -7.08 -1.73
CA VAL A 7 -9.96 -6.97 -1.10
C VAL A 7 -9.87 -5.66 -0.30
N LEU A 8 -10.28 -4.55 -0.92
CA LEU A 8 -10.20 -3.25 -0.27
C LEU A 8 -11.11 -3.13 0.94
N LEU A 9 -12.29 -3.77 0.88
CA LEU A 9 -13.23 -3.73 2.00
C LEU A 9 -12.71 -4.44 3.25
N GLN A 10 -11.69 -5.28 3.09
CA GLN A 10 -11.05 -5.94 4.23
C GLN A 10 -10.09 -5.03 4.98
N LEU A 11 -9.70 -3.91 4.38
CA LEU A 11 -8.77 -2.98 5.02
C LEU A 11 -9.49 -2.15 6.08
N PRO A 12 -8.86 -1.91 7.24
CA PRO A 12 -9.48 -1.10 8.30
C PRO A 12 -9.93 0.28 7.83
N LEU A 13 -9.21 0.87 6.88
CA LEU A 13 -9.52 2.19 6.33
C LEU A 13 -10.94 2.24 5.75
N PHE A 14 -11.39 1.13 5.18
CA PHE A 14 -12.68 1.06 4.50
C PHE A 14 -13.74 0.31 5.31
N GLN A 15 -13.47 0.09 6.59
CA GLN A 15 -14.42 -0.58 7.46
C GLN A 15 -15.71 0.23 7.56
N GLY A 16 -16.84 -0.43 7.35
CA GLY A 16 -18.13 0.24 7.36
C GLY A 16 -18.57 0.83 6.03
N VAL A 17 -17.70 0.78 5.03
CA VAL A 17 -18.03 1.26 3.68
C VAL A 17 -18.75 0.14 2.94
N SER A 18 -19.90 0.46 2.33
CA SER A 18 -20.63 -0.54 1.54
C SER A 18 -19.93 -0.80 0.22
N ARG A 19 -20.24 -1.95 -0.38
CA ARG A 19 -19.68 -2.31 -1.69
C ARG A 19 -20.06 -1.27 -2.76
N MET A 20 -21.29 -0.78 -2.69
CA MET A 20 -21.78 0.24 -3.64
C MET A 20 -20.98 1.53 -3.48
N LYS A 21 -20.76 1.96 -2.24
CA LYS A 21 -19.98 3.18 -1.96
C LYS A 21 -18.53 3.01 -2.40
N MET A 22 -17.96 1.83 -2.17
CA MET A 22 -16.61 1.54 -2.60
C MET A 22 -16.49 1.63 -4.12
N SER A 23 -17.47 1.11 -4.85
CA SER A 23 -17.50 1.19 -6.30
C SER A 23 -17.48 2.64 -6.78
N GLU A 24 -18.30 3.51 -6.14
CA GLU A 24 -18.31 4.93 -6.47
C GLU A 24 -16.96 5.58 -6.20
N ILE A 25 -16.35 5.27 -5.08
CA ILE A 25 -15.04 5.82 -4.70
C ILE A 25 -13.99 5.44 -5.76
N ILE A 26 -13.96 4.19 -6.15
CA ILE A 26 -12.98 3.71 -7.12
C ILE A 26 -13.18 4.36 -8.48
N GLU A 27 -14.43 4.53 -8.91
CA GLU A 27 -14.72 5.18 -10.18
C GLU A 27 -14.29 6.64 -10.22
N LYS A 28 -14.38 7.32 -9.09
CA LYS A 28 -14.04 8.74 -8.99
C LYS A 28 -12.57 8.98 -8.69
N THR A 29 -11.85 7.95 -8.32
CA THR A 29 -10.47 8.06 -7.87
C THR A 29 -9.55 7.40 -8.89
N ARG A 30 -8.42 8.04 -9.18
CA ARG A 30 -7.44 7.48 -10.10
C ARG A 30 -6.51 6.53 -9.35
N PHE A 31 -6.77 5.25 -9.50
CA PHE A 31 -5.87 4.22 -9.00
C PHE A 31 -5.01 3.71 -10.14
N HIS A 32 -3.75 3.44 -9.81
CA HIS A 32 -2.83 2.80 -10.74
C HIS A 32 -2.53 1.41 -10.22
N PHE A 33 -2.55 0.44 -11.12
CA PHE A 33 -2.28 -0.96 -10.78
C PHE A 33 -0.93 -1.35 -11.33
N LEU A 34 -0.08 -1.87 -10.47
CA LEU A 34 1.27 -2.31 -10.81
C LEU A 34 1.43 -3.75 -10.39
N LYS A 35 2.10 -4.53 -11.22
CA LYS A 35 2.44 -5.90 -10.90
C LYS A 35 3.93 -6.00 -10.74
N TYR A 36 4.35 -6.58 -9.64
CA TYR A 36 5.76 -6.82 -9.34
C TYR A 36 6.00 -8.31 -9.33
N GLN A 37 7.08 -8.73 -9.96
CA GLN A 37 7.52 -10.11 -9.92
C GLN A 37 8.34 -10.35 -8.67
N ASP A 38 8.52 -11.62 -8.33
CA ASP A 38 9.32 -12.00 -7.17
C ASP A 38 10.67 -11.29 -7.18
N ASN A 39 11.04 -10.72 -6.04
CA ASN A 39 12.30 -9.99 -5.82
C ASN A 39 12.40 -8.60 -6.46
N GLU A 40 11.39 -8.15 -7.16
CA GLU A 40 11.40 -6.77 -7.66
C GLU A 40 11.19 -5.79 -6.50
N ILE A 41 11.89 -4.67 -6.55
CA ILE A 41 11.82 -3.66 -5.49
C ILE A 41 10.57 -2.82 -5.69
N ILE A 42 9.74 -2.75 -4.67
CA ILE A 42 8.53 -1.92 -4.67
C ILE A 42 8.86 -0.52 -4.18
N ALA A 43 9.70 -0.41 -3.17
CA ALA A 43 10.12 0.87 -2.63
C ALA A 43 11.50 0.74 -2.01
N HIS A 44 12.31 1.77 -2.21
CA HIS A 44 13.65 1.83 -1.62
C HIS A 44 13.59 2.57 -0.28
N ARG A 45 14.43 2.14 0.66
CA ARG A 45 14.60 2.88 1.91
C ARG A 45 15.06 4.30 1.59
N GLY A 46 14.40 5.30 2.18
CA GLY A 46 14.73 6.70 1.96
C GLY A 46 14.05 7.32 0.74
N GLU A 47 13.38 6.50 -0.07
CA GLU A 47 12.61 7.01 -1.20
C GLU A 47 11.41 7.79 -0.68
N GLU A 48 11.08 8.90 -1.34
CA GLU A 48 9.94 9.73 -0.95
C GLU A 48 8.63 8.99 -1.15
N CYS A 49 7.76 9.04 -0.13
CA CYS A 49 6.41 8.47 -0.23
C CYS A 49 5.52 9.47 -0.97
N THR A 50 5.30 9.23 -2.24
CA THR A 50 4.46 10.09 -3.07
C THR A 50 3.07 9.51 -3.29
N HIS A 51 2.93 8.22 -3.03
CA HIS A 51 1.68 7.48 -3.27
C HIS A 51 1.39 6.57 -2.09
N MET A 52 0.12 6.38 -1.80
CA MET A 52 -0.31 5.32 -0.90
C MET A 52 -0.36 4.03 -1.70
N LYS A 53 0.32 3.00 -1.23
CA LYS A 53 0.39 1.71 -1.91
C LYS A 53 -0.35 0.66 -1.11
N PHE A 54 -1.25 -0.05 -1.79
CA PHE A 54 -2.03 -1.15 -1.21
C PHE A 54 -1.58 -2.45 -1.83
N ILE A 55 -1.26 -3.43 -1.01
CA ILE A 55 -1.00 -4.79 -1.49
C ILE A 55 -2.34 -5.45 -1.68
N VAL A 56 -2.73 -5.68 -2.92
CA VAL A 56 -4.05 -6.26 -3.25
C VAL A 56 -3.96 -7.74 -3.61
N SER A 57 -2.78 -8.24 -3.94
CA SER A 57 -2.57 -9.67 -4.15
C SER A 57 -1.10 -10.01 -3.86
N GLY A 58 -0.87 -11.25 -3.45
CA GLY A 58 0.47 -11.72 -3.14
C GLY A 58 0.99 -11.20 -1.82
N SER A 59 2.29 -11.05 -1.73
CA SER A 59 2.93 -10.58 -0.52
C SER A 59 4.20 -9.80 -0.84
N ALA A 60 4.65 -9.02 0.13
CA ALA A 60 5.87 -8.24 0.04
C ALA A 60 6.66 -8.44 1.33
N ARG A 61 7.96 -8.17 1.25
CA ARG A 61 8.84 -8.24 2.41
C ARG A 61 9.44 -6.86 2.64
N SER A 62 9.30 -6.34 3.84
CA SER A 62 10.00 -5.13 4.26
C SER A 62 11.26 -5.56 4.99
N GLU A 63 12.35 -4.85 4.75
CA GLU A 63 13.64 -5.23 5.31
C GLU A 63 14.41 -4.00 5.76
N LEU A 64 14.86 -4.04 7.00
CA LEU A 64 15.70 -3.02 7.58
C LEU A 64 17.03 -3.62 7.97
N LYS A 65 18.12 -3.03 7.48
CA LYS A 65 19.48 -3.44 7.82
C LYS A 65 20.16 -2.30 8.56
N ASN A 66 21.02 -2.63 9.52
CA ASN A 66 21.84 -1.60 10.12
C ASN A 66 22.96 -1.17 9.16
N ILE A 67 23.71 -0.14 9.52
CA ILE A 67 24.76 0.42 8.66
C ILE A 67 25.81 -0.62 8.27
N SER A 68 26.12 -1.52 9.19
CA SER A 68 27.14 -2.57 8.95
C SER A 68 26.56 -3.78 8.21
N GLY A 69 25.25 -3.84 8.06
CA GLY A 69 24.59 -4.99 7.45
C GLY A 69 24.52 -6.23 8.34
N LYS A 70 24.96 -6.11 9.59
CA LYS A 70 25.02 -7.26 10.50
C LYS A 70 23.67 -7.62 11.09
N ILE A 71 22.80 -6.63 11.31
CA ILE A 71 21.47 -6.84 11.87
C ILE A 71 20.47 -6.59 10.77
N ARG A 72 19.61 -7.59 10.55
CA ARG A 72 18.55 -7.50 9.55
C ARG A 72 17.23 -7.84 10.23
N VAL A 73 16.28 -6.93 10.11
CA VAL A 73 14.92 -7.17 10.55
C VAL A 73 14.04 -7.22 9.31
N SER A 74 13.30 -8.31 9.14
CA SER A 74 12.42 -8.44 7.99
C SER A 74 11.03 -8.85 8.44
N GLU A 75 10.04 -8.41 7.69
CA GLU A 75 8.64 -8.70 7.96
C GLU A 75 7.95 -8.99 6.64
N THR A 76 7.12 -10.02 6.62
CA THR A 76 6.32 -10.34 5.44
C THR A 76 4.96 -9.70 5.59
N LEU A 77 4.55 -8.97 4.55
CA LEU A 77 3.25 -8.30 4.49
C LEU A 77 2.40 -9.00 3.46
N HIS A 78 1.28 -9.55 3.89
CA HIS A 78 0.35 -10.28 3.00
C HIS A 78 -0.82 -9.40 2.60
N ALA A 79 -1.30 -9.58 1.36
CA ALA A 79 -2.51 -8.92 0.92
C ALA A 79 -3.71 -9.40 1.77
N PRO A 80 -4.68 -8.52 2.07
CA PRO A 80 -4.68 -7.09 1.82
C PRO A 80 -3.89 -6.32 2.87
N ASN A 81 -3.14 -5.31 2.45
CA ASN A 81 -2.34 -4.54 3.38
C ASN A 81 -2.05 -3.15 2.81
N ILE A 82 -1.66 -2.23 3.67
CA ILE A 82 -1.27 -0.88 3.27
C ILE A 82 0.20 -0.69 3.66
N LEU A 83 0.99 -0.16 2.74
CA LEU A 83 2.41 0.09 3.01
C LEU A 83 2.58 1.45 3.67
N TYR A 84 3.04 1.43 4.91
CA TYR A 84 3.47 2.62 5.67
C TYR A 84 2.56 3.84 5.53
N PRO A 85 1.28 3.73 5.89
CA PRO A 85 0.35 4.85 5.74
C PRO A 85 0.77 6.08 6.53
N ASN A 86 1.48 5.90 7.64
CA ASN A 86 1.94 7.01 8.47
C ASN A 86 3.06 7.82 7.83
N HIS A 87 3.71 7.29 6.80
CA HIS A 87 4.82 7.95 6.15
C HIS A 87 4.42 8.74 4.92
N LEU A 88 3.15 8.71 4.54
CA LEU A 88 2.65 9.56 3.47
C LEU A 88 2.49 11.00 3.95
N PHE A 89 2.13 11.16 5.22
CA PHE A 89 1.96 12.44 5.88
C PHE A 89 2.86 12.51 7.10
N GLY A 90 3.19 13.72 7.53
CA GLY A 90 3.97 13.90 8.74
C GLY A 90 5.35 14.45 8.44
N ARG A 91 6.24 14.37 9.43
CA ARG A 91 7.56 14.97 9.34
C ARG A 91 8.53 14.18 8.46
N ASN A 92 8.42 12.87 8.50
CA ASN A 92 9.28 12.00 7.71
C ASN A 92 8.42 11.27 6.70
N THR A 93 8.51 11.70 5.45
CA THR A 93 7.68 11.17 4.37
C THR A 93 8.47 10.22 3.47
N THR A 94 9.52 9.60 4.00
CA THR A 94 10.31 8.61 3.25
C THR A 94 10.04 7.21 3.78
N TYR A 95 10.28 6.22 2.92
CA TYR A 95 10.12 4.82 3.33
C TYR A 95 11.21 4.45 4.34
N PRO A 96 10.81 3.85 5.48
CA PRO A 96 11.79 3.49 6.52
C PRO A 96 12.57 2.22 6.19
N CYS A 97 12.05 1.42 5.26
CA CYS A 97 12.63 0.12 4.90
C CYS A 97 12.58 -0.09 3.40
N GLU A 98 13.43 -0.98 2.92
CA GLU A 98 13.30 -1.47 1.56
C GLU A 98 12.13 -2.45 1.51
N VAL A 99 11.27 -2.33 0.49
CA VAL A 99 10.14 -3.24 0.30
C VAL A 99 10.32 -3.96 -1.02
N THR A 100 10.30 -5.27 -0.97
CA THR A 100 10.54 -6.15 -2.12
C THR A 100 9.35 -7.08 -2.29
N ALA A 101 8.95 -7.32 -3.53
CA ALA A 101 7.89 -8.29 -3.80
C ALA A 101 8.38 -9.69 -3.42
N LYS A 102 7.53 -10.44 -2.74
CA LYS A 102 7.75 -11.84 -2.44
C LYS A 102 6.67 -12.59 -3.19
N GLU A 103 7.07 -13.39 -4.17
CA GLU A 103 6.18 -13.94 -5.17
C GLU A 103 5.61 -12.79 -6.04
N ASN A 104 4.69 -13.10 -6.93
CA ASN A 104 4.02 -12.09 -7.71
C ASN A 104 3.13 -11.26 -6.81
N CYS A 105 3.28 -9.96 -6.86
CA CYS A 105 2.62 -9.05 -5.96
C CYS A 105 1.89 -7.97 -6.75
N GLY A 106 0.60 -7.80 -6.49
CA GLY A 106 -0.19 -6.74 -7.09
C GLY A 106 -0.29 -5.56 -6.16
N ILE A 107 0.05 -4.40 -6.67
CA ILE A 107 0.00 -3.14 -5.91
C ILE A 107 -1.00 -2.21 -6.60
N MET A 108 -1.90 -1.65 -5.80
CA MET A 108 -2.77 -0.57 -6.24
C MET A 108 -2.27 0.69 -5.56
N GLN A 109 -1.97 1.73 -6.33
CA GLN A 109 -1.48 2.96 -5.74
C GLN A 109 -2.29 4.17 -6.14
N ILE A 110 -2.31 5.16 -5.27
CA ILE A 110 -3.05 6.38 -5.42
C ILE A 110 -2.17 7.53 -4.93
N ASP A 111 -2.17 8.64 -5.66
CA ASP A 111 -1.37 9.79 -5.24
C ASP A 111 -1.92 10.40 -3.94
N LYS A 112 -1.08 11.23 -3.32
CA LYS A 112 -1.37 11.81 -2.02
C LYS A 112 -2.68 12.62 -2.00
N GLN A 113 -2.89 13.47 -3.00
CA GLN A 113 -4.08 14.31 -3.04
C GLN A 113 -5.35 13.48 -3.23
N SER A 114 -5.29 12.49 -4.11
CA SER A 114 -6.42 11.60 -4.33
C SER A 114 -6.73 10.79 -3.08
N PHE A 115 -5.70 10.41 -2.32
CA PHE A 115 -5.89 9.70 -1.05
C PHE A 115 -6.59 10.58 -0.02
N VAL A 116 -6.23 11.86 0.06
CA VAL A 116 -6.91 12.81 0.95
C VAL A 116 -8.39 12.91 0.56
N ASN A 117 -8.67 13.02 -0.72
CA ASN A 117 -10.04 13.10 -1.21
C ASN A 117 -10.82 11.83 -0.86
N LEU A 118 -10.18 10.68 -0.96
CA LEU A 118 -10.77 9.40 -0.61
C LEU A 118 -11.18 9.37 0.87
N ILE A 119 -10.29 9.81 1.75
CA ILE A 119 -10.55 9.83 3.18
C ILE A 119 -11.71 10.75 3.50
N GLN A 120 -11.78 11.91 2.85
CA GLN A 120 -12.83 12.88 3.09
C GLN A 120 -14.21 12.37 2.65
N GLN A 121 -14.25 11.43 1.72
CA GLN A 121 -15.50 10.83 1.26
C GLN A 121 -15.93 9.64 2.12
N SER A 122 -15.06 9.20 3.01
CA SER A 122 -15.37 8.08 3.90
C SER A 122 -16.43 8.49 4.90
N PRO A 123 -17.39 7.61 5.22
CA PRO A 123 -18.44 7.95 6.19
C PRO A 123 -17.99 7.93 7.65
N ILE A 124 -16.76 7.73 7.90
CA ILE A 124 -16.23 7.68 9.26
C ILE A 124 -16.09 9.09 9.82
#